data_5ff162f7654d95d09abec36988820cd6
#
_entry.id   5ff162f7654d95d09abec36988820cd6
#
_cell.length_a   1.000
_cell.length_b   1.000
_cell.length_c   1.000
_cell.angle_alpha   90.00
_cell.angle_beta   90.00
_cell.angle_gamma   90.00
#
_symmetry.space_group_name_H-M   'P 1'
#
loop_
_entity.id
_entity.type
_entity.pdbx_description
1 polymer ?
#
loop_
_entity_poly.entity_id
_entity_poly.type
_entity_poly.pdbx_seq_one_letter_code
_entity_poly.pdbx_strand_id
1 'polypeptide(L)'
;MAENPYAAPRTRVEDVTTPLAEGDFIPEGRGVPAGNGWRWITDAWDLMAGQRWTFIGVVLLYWVMILAASFVPGLGGLAVALFGPVISGGILLGCDAVARGKSLEVGFLFAGFQRHFGKLVAVGAVSLGLGLLIAIVMVAILGFSFAGMFFGVTEPNPEQIVSMGLTFVLAILVALAISIPVYMCLWFAAPLIVFEDVDVGTALKSSFAACLKNIVPFLVWGVMALLLGILAMIPIMLGWLLLGPVLMVSAYTGYRDIFYET
;
A
#
# COMPACT_ATOMS: atom_id res chain seq x y z
N MET A 1 37.06 -0.12 53.52
CA MET A 1 37.00 -0.82 52.20
C MET A 1 37.21 0.25 51.13
N ALA A 2 38.30 0.24 50.41
CA ALA A 2 38.62 1.25 49.41
C ALA A 2 37.74 1.00 48.18
N GLU A 3 36.99 2.00 47.75
CA GLU A 3 36.25 2.00 46.49
C GLU A 3 37.23 1.83 45.31
N ASN A 4 36.95 0.88 44.41
CA ASN A 4 37.80 0.63 43.26
C ASN A 4 37.61 1.80 42.26
N PRO A 5 38.62 2.67 42.02
CA PRO A 5 38.50 3.80 41.12
C PRO A 5 38.38 3.44 39.64
N TYR A 6 38.48 2.15 39.27
CA TYR A 6 38.32 1.63 37.93
C TYR A 6 37.00 0.86 37.77
N ALA A 7 36.06 0.94 38.72
CA ALA A 7 34.71 0.38 38.50
C ALA A 7 34.03 1.19 37.37
N ALA A 8 33.62 0.47 36.32
CA ALA A 8 32.88 1.08 35.25
C ALA A 8 31.66 1.86 35.78
N PRO A 9 31.40 3.05 35.27
CA PRO A 9 30.25 3.84 35.72
C PRO A 9 28.99 2.99 35.61
N ARG A 10 28.23 2.83 36.70
CA ARG A 10 26.90 2.18 36.70
C ARG A 10 25.85 3.16 36.12
N THR A 11 26.20 3.80 35.03
CA THR A 11 25.18 4.42 34.19
C THR A 11 24.52 3.26 33.49
N ARG A 12 23.38 2.81 34.01
CA ARG A 12 22.37 2.17 33.20
C ARG A 12 22.09 3.17 32.09
N VAL A 13 22.66 2.97 30.93
CA VAL A 13 22.07 3.48 29.70
C VAL A 13 20.75 2.73 29.65
N GLU A 14 19.68 3.32 30.15
CA GLU A 14 18.35 2.97 29.76
C GLU A 14 18.35 3.29 28.26
N ASP A 15 18.53 2.24 27.46
CA ASP A 15 18.03 2.27 26.11
C ASP A 15 16.54 2.61 26.25
N VAL A 16 16.21 3.88 26.06
CA VAL A 16 14.84 4.34 25.89
C VAL A 16 14.45 3.95 24.47
N THR A 17 14.53 2.66 24.19
CA THR A 17 13.63 2.03 23.27
C THR A 17 12.35 1.90 24.06
N THR A 18 11.48 2.93 23.98
CA THR A 18 10.07 2.71 24.27
C THR A 18 9.69 1.57 23.33
N PRO A 19 9.44 0.34 23.80
CA PRO A 19 8.88 -0.67 22.92
C PRO A 19 7.59 -0.04 22.43
N LEU A 20 7.41 0.07 21.13
CA LEU A 20 6.05 0.19 20.61
C LEU A 20 5.28 -0.92 21.34
N ALA A 21 4.24 -0.55 22.08
CA ALA A 21 3.49 -1.50 22.86
C ALA A 21 3.31 -2.76 22.01
N GLU A 22 3.91 -3.85 22.43
CA GLU A 22 3.67 -5.16 21.87
C GLU A 22 2.26 -5.55 22.33
N GLY A 23 1.27 -4.90 21.68
CA GLY A 23 -0.11 -5.28 21.83
C GLY A 23 -0.29 -6.68 21.23
N ASP A 24 -1.23 -7.45 21.76
CA ASP A 24 -1.56 -8.76 21.24
C ASP A 24 -2.06 -8.62 19.79
N PHE A 25 -1.55 -9.47 18.92
CA PHE A 25 -1.97 -9.51 17.51
C PHE A 25 -3.42 -9.99 17.39
N ILE A 26 -4.23 -9.25 16.65
CA ILE A 26 -5.65 -9.55 16.39
C ILE A 26 -5.79 -10.05 14.95
N PRO A 27 -5.90 -11.37 14.69
CA PRO A 27 -5.87 -11.94 13.34
C PRO A 27 -6.92 -11.41 12.37
N GLU A 28 -8.09 -11.02 12.87
CA GLU A 28 -9.19 -10.47 12.06
C GLU A 28 -9.22 -8.94 12.03
N GLY A 29 -8.26 -8.28 12.67
CA GLY A 29 -8.26 -6.85 12.91
C GLY A 29 -9.42 -6.39 13.80
N ARG A 30 -9.26 -5.24 14.45
CA ARG A 30 -10.29 -4.56 15.24
C ARG A 30 -10.96 -3.43 14.46
N GLY A 31 -12.14 -3.01 14.87
CA GLY A 31 -12.76 -1.77 14.41
C GLY A 31 -12.17 -0.59 15.16
N VAL A 32 -11.79 0.46 14.43
CA VAL A 32 -11.21 1.68 15.01
C VAL A 32 -12.10 2.90 14.73
N PRO A 33 -12.02 3.99 15.53
CA PRO A 33 -12.79 5.18 15.30
C PRO A 33 -12.52 5.83 13.94
N ALA A 34 -13.52 6.50 13.36
CA ALA A 34 -13.42 7.16 12.05
C ALA A 34 -12.22 8.12 11.93
N GLY A 35 -11.93 8.87 13.01
CA GLY A 35 -10.81 9.83 13.04
C GLY A 35 -9.42 9.19 12.88
N ASN A 36 -9.30 7.89 13.10
CA ASN A 36 -8.02 7.19 12.96
C ASN A 36 -7.53 7.18 11.50
N GLY A 37 -8.44 7.29 10.51
CA GLY A 37 -8.03 7.46 9.12
C GLY A 37 -7.14 8.71 8.89
N TRP A 38 -7.40 9.81 9.60
CA TRP A 38 -6.50 10.98 9.60
C TRP A 38 -5.24 10.72 10.44
N ARG A 39 -5.38 10.09 11.61
CA ARG A 39 -4.25 9.75 12.47
C ARG A 39 -3.22 8.88 11.75
N TRP A 40 -3.62 7.93 10.91
CA TRP A 40 -2.66 7.12 10.14
C TRP A 40 -1.73 7.98 9.28
N ILE A 41 -2.22 9.10 8.72
CA ILE A 41 -1.39 10.03 7.93
C ILE A 41 -0.48 10.85 8.85
N THR A 42 -0.99 11.36 9.98
CA THR A 42 -0.19 12.15 10.93
C THR A 42 0.87 11.30 11.63
N ASP A 43 0.51 10.09 12.05
CA ASP A 43 1.44 9.16 12.69
C ASP A 43 2.53 8.70 11.70
N ALA A 44 2.19 8.55 10.40
CA ALA A 44 3.18 8.30 9.36
C ALA A 44 4.16 9.47 9.20
N TRP A 45 3.66 10.71 9.24
CA TRP A 45 4.49 11.90 9.20
C TRP A 45 5.46 11.99 10.39
N ASP A 46 4.97 11.66 11.59
CA ASP A 46 5.75 11.65 12.82
C ASP A 46 6.76 10.50 12.84
N LEU A 47 6.39 9.31 12.36
CA LEU A 47 7.31 8.17 12.21
C LEU A 47 8.50 8.52 11.30
N MET A 48 8.27 9.30 10.25
CA MET A 48 9.32 9.75 9.34
C MET A 48 10.21 10.85 9.95
N ALA A 49 9.89 11.37 11.14
CA ALA A 49 10.66 12.46 11.77
C ALA A 49 12.13 12.07 11.93
N GLY A 50 13.03 13.00 11.59
CA GLY A 50 14.48 12.77 11.62
C GLY A 50 15.06 12.02 10.42
N GLN A 51 14.24 11.24 9.67
CA GLN A 51 14.69 10.46 8.51
C GLN A 51 13.87 10.71 7.23
N ARG A 52 13.15 11.84 7.15
CA ARG A 52 12.25 12.15 6.03
C ARG A 52 12.92 12.08 4.66
N TRP A 53 14.14 12.59 4.55
CA TRP A 53 14.89 12.55 3.28
C TRP A 53 15.23 11.12 2.85
N THR A 54 15.52 10.24 3.80
CA THR A 54 15.77 8.83 3.50
C THR A 54 14.50 8.14 3.01
N PHE A 55 13.34 8.39 3.65
CA PHE A 55 12.05 7.89 3.16
C PHE A 55 11.73 8.38 1.76
N ILE A 56 11.92 9.68 1.49
CA ILE A 56 11.74 10.26 0.16
C ILE A 56 12.65 9.57 -0.85
N GLY A 57 13.94 9.39 -0.51
CA GLY A 57 14.91 8.71 -1.39
C GLY A 57 14.53 7.26 -1.69
N VAL A 58 14.10 6.50 -0.68
CA VAL A 58 13.68 5.10 -0.82
C VAL A 58 12.44 4.99 -1.72
N VAL A 59 11.43 5.83 -1.49
CA VAL A 59 10.19 5.82 -2.30
C VAL A 59 10.43 6.33 -3.71
N LEU A 60 11.28 7.36 -3.87
CA LEU A 60 11.71 7.82 -5.19
C LEU A 60 12.41 6.70 -5.97
N LEU A 61 13.35 6.00 -5.34
CA LEU A 61 14.01 4.86 -5.98
C LEU A 61 13.02 3.79 -6.39
N TYR A 62 12.03 3.48 -5.54
CA TYR A 62 10.94 2.56 -5.88
C TYR A 62 10.16 3.04 -7.11
N TRP A 63 9.79 4.32 -7.20
CA TRP A 63 9.09 4.86 -8.37
C TRP A 63 9.96 4.85 -9.63
N VAL A 64 11.25 5.14 -9.50
CA VAL A 64 12.20 5.01 -10.62
C VAL A 64 12.28 3.57 -11.11
N MET A 65 12.28 2.59 -10.21
CA MET A 65 12.25 1.17 -10.59
C MET A 65 10.96 0.80 -11.35
N ILE A 66 9.79 1.27 -10.89
CA ILE A 66 8.52 1.08 -11.60
C ILE A 66 8.57 1.75 -12.99
N LEU A 67 9.07 2.99 -13.06
CA LEU A 67 9.19 3.71 -14.31
C LEU A 67 10.14 2.99 -15.28
N ALA A 68 11.30 2.54 -14.79
CA ALA A 68 12.23 1.77 -15.60
C ALA A 68 11.63 0.46 -16.12
N ALA A 69 10.89 -0.26 -15.28
CA ALA A 69 10.16 -1.45 -15.69
C ALA A 69 9.13 -1.14 -16.80
N SER A 70 8.46 0.02 -16.74
CA SER A 70 7.42 0.42 -17.71
C SER A 70 7.96 0.59 -19.14
N PHE A 71 9.27 0.78 -19.30
CA PHE A 71 9.91 0.83 -20.64
C PHE A 71 10.05 -0.54 -21.31
N VAL A 72 9.78 -1.64 -20.59
CA VAL A 72 9.80 -3.00 -21.16
C VAL A 72 8.36 -3.46 -21.41
N PRO A 73 7.84 -3.37 -22.65
CA PRO A 73 6.45 -3.70 -22.94
C PRO A 73 6.09 -5.13 -22.54
N GLY A 74 4.97 -5.30 -21.85
CA GLY A 74 4.46 -6.59 -21.37
C GLY A 74 5.18 -7.14 -20.16
N LEU A 75 6.51 -7.28 -20.20
CA LEU A 75 7.31 -7.85 -19.10
C LEU A 75 7.39 -6.90 -17.90
N GLY A 76 7.48 -5.59 -18.13
CA GLY A 76 7.60 -4.62 -17.05
C GLY A 76 6.35 -4.56 -16.16
N GLY A 77 5.17 -4.53 -16.77
CA GLY A 77 3.91 -4.59 -16.02
C GLY A 77 3.77 -5.89 -15.22
N LEU A 78 4.17 -7.02 -15.81
CA LEU A 78 4.20 -8.32 -15.13
C LEU A 78 5.17 -8.31 -13.94
N ALA A 79 6.37 -7.76 -14.12
CA ALA A 79 7.36 -7.64 -13.04
C ALA A 79 6.84 -6.76 -11.89
N VAL A 80 6.25 -5.61 -12.21
CA VAL A 80 5.66 -4.71 -11.19
C VAL A 80 4.52 -5.40 -10.45
N ALA A 81 3.65 -6.13 -11.14
CA ALA A 81 2.55 -6.83 -10.50
C ALA A 81 3.03 -7.94 -9.55
N LEU A 82 4.04 -8.72 -9.97
CA LEU A 82 4.55 -9.85 -9.18
C LEU A 82 5.45 -9.40 -8.03
N PHE A 83 6.34 -8.44 -8.26
CA PHE A 83 7.35 -8.02 -7.28
C PHE A 83 6.93 -6.79 -6.46
N GLY A 84 5.86 -6.08 -6.85
CA GLY A 84 5.32 -4.97 -6.07
C GLY A 84 5.08 -5.30 -4.60
N PRO A 85 4.37 -6.39 -4.24
CA PRO A 85 4.21 -6.81 -2.86
C PRO A 85 5.51 -7.17 -2.15
N VAL A 86 6.53 -7.67 -2.88
CA VAL A 86 7.86 -7.99 -2.31
C VAL A 86 8.57 -6.71 -1.88
N ILE A 87 8.58 -5.69 -2.75
CA ILE A 87 9.22 -4.41 -2.46
C ILE A 87 8.45 -3.65 -1.38
N SER A 88 7.11 -3.63 -1.45
CA SER A 88 6.29 -3.00 -0.41
C SER A 88 6.48 -3.67 0.95
N GLY A 89 6.59 -5.00 1.00
CA GLY A 89 6.95 -5.75 2.21
C GLY A 89 8.30 -5.33 2.79
N GLY A 90 9.28 -5.08 1.93
CA GLY A 90 10.58 -4.55 2.34
C GLY A 90 10.49 -3.15 2.94
N ILE A 91 9.72 -2.24 2.32
CA ILE A 91 9.47 -0.89 2.85
C ILE A 91 8.79 -0.96 4.22
N LEU A 92 7.82 -1.85 4.40
CA LEU A 92 7.14 -2.06 5.69
C LEU A 92 8.11 -2.53 6.78
N LEU A 93 9.05 -3.42 6.46
CA LEU A 93 10.14 -3.81 7.36
C LEU A 93 11.02 -2.61 7.74
N GLY A 94 11.27 -1.71 6.79
CA GLY A 94 11.97 -0.45 7.05
C GLY A 94 11.18 0.46 8.00
N CYS A 95 9.86 0.59 7.81
CA CYS A 95 8.99 1.35 8.72
C CYS A 95 9.03 0.78 10.16
N ASP A 96 8.96 -0.54 10.31
CA ASP A 96 9.05 -1.20 11.61
C ASP A 96 10.44 -1.00 12.27
N ALA A 97 11.51 -1.05 11.48
CA ALA A 97 12.85 -0.76 11.98
C ALA A 97 12.96 0.68 12.51
N VAL A 98 12.40 1.67 11.79
CA VAL A 98 12.39 3.07 12.24
C VAL A 98 11.51 3.24 13.49
N ALA A 99 10.36 2.57 13.53
CA ALA A 99 9.49 2.57 14.69
C ALA A 99 10.16 2.01 15.95
N ARG A 100 11.14 1.11 15.78
CA ARG A 100 12.00 0.56 16.83
C ARG A 100 13.29 1.37 17.05
N GLY A 101 13.36 2.62 16.57
CA GLY A 101 14.50 3.52 16.78
C GLY A 101 15.74 3.24 15.92
N LYS A 102 15.62 2.39 14.89
CA LYS A 102 16.72 2.10 13.94
C LYS A 102 16.71 3.10 12.78
N SER A 103 17.81 3.16 12.03
CA SER A 103 17.86 3.95 10.79
C SER A 103 17.22 3.21 9.62
N LEU A 104 16.53 3.95 8.76
CA LEU A 104 16.07 3.45 7.47
C LEU A 104 17.26 3.37 6.51
N GLU A 105 17.45 2.24 5.90
CA GLU A 105 18.48 2.02 4.88
C GLU A 105 17.82 1.64 3.54
N VAL A 106 18.46 2.01 2.43
CA VAL A 106 17.99 1.65 1.07
C VAL A 106 17.87 0.13 0.88
N GLY A 107 18.68 -0.64 1.61
CA GLY A 107 18.65 -2.10 1.60
C GLY A 107 17.28 -2.69 1.99
N PHE A 108 16.46 -1.97 2.76
CA PHE A 108 15.11 -2.42 3.11
C PHE A 108 14.20 -2.61 1.88
N LEU A 109 14.41 -1.88 0.76
CA LEU A 109 13.67 -2.13 -0.48
C LEU A 109 13.74 -3.59 -0.93
N PHE A 110 14.87 -4.24 -0.66
CA PHE A 110 15.13 -5.61 -1.08
C PHE A 110 14.96 -6.63 0.05
N ALA A 111 14.59 -6.20 1.26
CA ALA A 111 14.43 -7.09 2.41
C ALA A 111 13.30 -8.12 2.20
N GLY A 112 12.25 -7.77 1.44
CA GLY A 112 11.18 -8.70 1.08
C GLY A 112 11.64 -9.87 0.22
N PHE A 113 12.75 -9.75 -0.53
CA PHE A 113 13.34 -10.85 -1.28
C PHE A 113 14.01 -11.88 -0.38
N GLN A 114 14.43 -11.48 0.81
CA GLN A 114 15.10 -12.35 1.80
C GLN A 114 14.09 -12.97 2.78
N ARG A 115 12.93 -12.35 2.94
CA ARG A 115 11.86 -12.81 3.85
C ARG A 115 10.57 -13.06 3.09
N HIS A 116 9.99 -14.23 3.26
CA HIS A 116 8.66 -14.59 2.74
C HIS A 116 8.47 -14.37 1.22
N PHE A 117 9.55 -14.38 0.43
CA PHE A 117 9.56 -14.10 -1.02
C PHE A 117 8.45 -14.84 -1.77
N GLY A 118 8.35 -16.15 -1.58
CA GLY A 118 7.35 -16.98 -2.27
C GLY A 118 5.92 -16.57 -1.95
N LYS A 119 5.61 -16.24 -0.68
CA LYS A 119 4.28 -15.78 -0.27
C LYS A 119 3.96 -14.41 -0.85
N LEU A 120 4.92 -13.48 -0.85
CA LEU A 120 4.73 -12.13 -1.39
C LEU A 120 4.56 -12.14 -2.91
N VAL A 121 5.33 -12.97 -3.63
CA VAL A 121 5.13 -13.19 -5.08
C VAL A 121 3.77 -13.83 -5.35
N ALA A 122 3.30 -14.75 -4.51
CA ALA A 122 1.97 -15.33 -4.65
C ALA A 122 0.86 -14.27 -4.46
N VAL A 123 1.01 -13.31 -3.55
CA VAL A 123 0.10 -12.14 -3.46
C VAL A 123 0.13 -11.34 -4.77
N GLY A 124 1.31 -11.12 -5.34
CA GLY A 124 1.46 -10.47 -6.64
C GLY A 124 0.79 -11.24 -7.78
N ALA A 125 0.91 -12.56 -7.78
CA ALA A 125 0.23 -13.41 -8.77
C ALA A 125 -1.30 -13.37 -8.63
N VAL A 126 -1.83 -13.35 -7.40
CA VAL A 126 -3.26 -13.15 -7.14
C VAL A 126 -3.71 -11.78 -7.65
N SER A 127 -2.96 -10.72 -7.32
CA SER A 127 -3.24 -9.36 -7.80
C SER A 127 -3.27 -9.29 -9.33
N LEU A 128 -2.29 -9.91 -9.99
CA LEU A 128 -2.23 -10.01 -11.45
C LEU A 128 -3.44 -10.76 -12.03
N GLY A 129 -3.78 -11.91 -11.46
CA GLY A 129 -4.94 -12.71 -11.90
C GLY A 129 -6.25 -11.94 -11.78
N LEU A 130 -6.45 -11.25 -10.66
CA LEU A 130 -7.64 -10.40 -10.45
C LEU A 130 -7.64 -9.18 -11.38
N GLY A 131 -6.49 -8.56 -11.62
CA GLY A 131 -6.34 -7.47 -12.59
C GLY A 131 -6.66 -7.92 -14.03
N LEU A 132 -6.21 -9.10 -14.43
CA LEU A 132 -6.55 -9.70 -15.72
C LEU A 132 -8.05 -10.00 -15.84
N LEU A 133 -8.67 -10.50 -14.77
CA LEU A 133 -10.12 -10.73 -14.74
C LEU A 133 -10.89 -9.40 -14.95
N ILE A 134 -10.51 -8.34 -14.27
CA ILE A 134 -11.11 -7.01 -14.45
C ILE A 134 -10.91 -6.53 -15.90
N ALA A 135 -9.70 -6.68 -16.46
CA ALA A 135 -9.40 -6.31 -17.84
C ALA A 135 -10.27 -7.09 -18.84
N ILE A 136 -10.45 -8.40 -18.64
CA ILE A 136 -11.32 -9.23 -19.49
C ILE A 136 -12.77 -8.74 -19.43
N VAL A 137 -13.29 -8.46 -18.23
CA VAL A 137 -14.65 -7.93 -18.05
C VAL A 137 -14.79 -6.59 -18.76
N MET A 138 -13.80 -5.68 -18.61
CA MET A 138 -13.80 -4.38 -19.28
C MET A 138 -13.78 -4.51 -20.80
N VAL A 139 -12.92 -5.38 -21.35
CA VAL A 139 -12.84 -5.65 -22.78
C VAL A 139 -14.16 -6.26 -23.31
N ALA A 140 -14.78 -7.15 -22.54
CA ALA A 140 -16.07 -7.74 -22.93
C ALA A 140 -17.18 -6.67 -23.02
N ILE A 141 -17.28 -5.78 -22.02
CA ILE A 141 -18.31 -4.72 -21.99
C ILE A 141 -18.06 -3.69 -23.09
N LEU A 142 -16.83 -3.17 -23.18
CA LEU A 142 -16.50 -2.09 -24.12
C LEU A 142 -16.34 -2.63 -25.54
N GLY A 143 -15.69 -3.78 -25.72
CA GLY A 143 -15.45 -4.40 -27.02
C GLY A 143 -16.75 -4.67 -27.76
N PHE A 144 -17.76 -5.18 -27.09
CA PHE A 144 -19.08 -5.42 -27.69
C PHE A 144 -19.73 -4.10 -28.15
N SER A 145 -19.62 -3.02 -27.35
CA SER A 145 -20.22 -1.71 -27.69
C SER A 145 -19.48 -0.99 -28.81
N PHE A 146 -18.17 -1.16 -28.92
CA PHE A 146 -17.34 -0.48 -29.91
C PHE A 146 -17.07 -1.34 -31.18
N ALA A 147 -17.50 -2.60 -31.21
CA ALA A 147 -17.23 -3.50 -32.32
C ALA A 147 -17.76 -2.96 -33.66
N GLY A 148 -18.97 -2.37 -33.71
CA GLY A 148 -19.53 -1.78 -34.90
C GLY A 148 -18.72 -0.63 -35.47
N MET A 149 -18.07 0.15 -34.62
CA MET A 149 -17.20 1.27 -34.99
C MET A 149 -15.83 0.77 -35.53
N PHE A 150 -15.26 -0.24 -34.89
CA PHE A 150 -13.98 -0.84 -35.31
C PHE A 150 -14.08 -1.58 -36.64
N PHE A 151 -15.22 -2.21 -36.94
CA PHE A 151 -15.44 -2.93 -38.18
C PHE A 151 -15.98 -2.05 -39.31
N GLY A 152 -16.06 -0.74 -39.13
CA GLY A 152 -16.25 0.24 -40.21
C GLY A 152 -17.61 0.19 -40.91
N VAL A 153 -18.64 -0.31 -40.22
CA VAL A 153 -19.94 -0.57 -40.88
C VAL A 153 -20.79 0.69 -41.03
N THR A 154 -20.64 1.68 -40.16
CA THR A 154 -21.39 2.97 -40.25
C THR A 154 -20.75 4.07 -39.39
N GLU A 155 -20.90 5.33 -39.78
CA GLU A 155 -20.67 6.47 -38.86
C GLU A 155 -21.68 6.40 -37.72
N PRO A 156 -21.24 6.54 -36.46
CA PRO A 156 -22.13 6.43 -35.31
C PRO A 156 -23.17 7.55 -35.33
N ASN A 157 -24.43 7.23 -35.26
CA ASN A 157 -25.51 8.19 -35.09
C ASN A 157 -25.52 8.74 -33.65
N PRO A 158 -26.22 9.89 -33.38
CA PRO A 158 -26.25 10.51 -32.04
C PRO A 158 -26.72 9.56 -30.93
N GLU A 159 -27.65 8.67 -31.20
CA GLU A 159 -28.16 7.67 -30.23
C GLU A 159 -27.11 6.63 -29.88
N GLN A 160 -26.31 6.20 -30.87
CA GLN A 160 -25.20 5.28 -30.67
C GLN A 160 -24.10 5.94 -29.82
N ILE A 161 -23.78 7.21 -30.05
CA ILE A 161 -22.79 7.95 -29.24
C ILE A 161 -23.24 7.99 -27.78
N VAL A 162 -24.52 8.30 -27.51
CA VAL A 162 -25.08 8.32 -26.16
C VAL A 162 -25.03 6.95 -25.52
N SER A 163 -25.41 5.89 -26.24
CA SER A 163 -25.38 4.51 -25.73
C SER A 163 -23.97 4.05 -25.41
N MET A 164 -22.97 4.40 -26.23
CA MET A 164 -21.56 4.12 -25.98
C MET A 164 -21.06 4.86 -24.72
N GLY A 165 -21.46 6.11 -24.53
CA GLY A 165 -21.14 6.89 -23.31
C GLY A 165 -21.70 6.23 -22.06
N LEU A 166 -22.96 5.80 -22.10
CA LEU A 166 -23.60 5.07 -20.99
C LEU A 166 -22.90 3.72 -20.71
N THR A 167 -22.54 2.98 -21.74
CA THR A 167 -21.81 1.73 -21.60
C THR A 167 -20.42 1.95 -20.98
N PHE A 168 -19.73 3.02 -21.35
CA PHE A 168 -18.44 3.38 -20.75
C PHE A 168 -18.58 3.69 -19.26
N VAL A 169 -19.60 4.48 -18.87
CA VAL A 169 -19.90 4.75 -17.46
C VAL A 169 -20.23 3.46 -16.71
N LEU A 170 -21.07 2.59 -17.29
CA LEU A 170 -21.38 1.28 -16.69
C LEU A 170 -20.13 0.42 -16.51
N ALA A 171 -19.26 0.36 -17.52
CA ALA A 171 -18.01 -0.37 -17.45
C ALA A 171 -17.12 0.11 -16.31
N ILE A 172 -16.99 1.44 -16.13
CA ILE A 172 -16.25 2.02 -15.00
C ILE A 172 -16.88 1.61 -13.67
N LEU A 173 -18.20 1.70 -13.53
CA LEU A 173 -18.89 1.33 -12.30
C LEU A 173 -18.71 -0.15 -11.96
N VAL A 174 -18.78 -1.04 -12.96
CA VAL A 174 -18.52 -2.47 -12.78
C VAL A 174 -17.05 -2.72 -12.39
N ALA A 175 -16.10 -2.05 -13.06
CA ALA A 175 -14.68 -2.16 -12.71
C ALA A 175 -14.41 -1.69 -11.27
N LEU A 176 -15.00 -0.58 -10.85
CA LEU A 176 -14.89 -0.09 -9.46
C LEU A 176 -15.51 -1.09 -8.48
N ALA A 177 -16.72 -1.61 -8.77
CA ALA A 177 -17.41 -2.57 -7.90
C ALA A 177 -16.59 -3.86 -7.67
N ILE A 178 -15.85 -4.32 -8.70
CA ILE A 178 -14.96 -5.49 -8.57
C ILE A 178 -13.63 -5.09 -7.92
N SER A 179 -13.09 -3.93 -8.25
CA SER A 179 -11.77 -3.49 -7.75
C SER A 179 -11.77 -3.24 -6.25
N ILE A 180 -12.85 -2.67 -5.67
CA ILE A 180 -12.91 -2.35 -4.23
C ILE A 180 -12.68 -3.61 -3.37
N PRO A 181 -13.44 -4.71 -3.51
CA PRO A 181 -13.19 -5.93 -2.73
C PRO A 181 -11.79 -6.51 -2.96
N VAL A 182 -11.29 -6.44 -4.20
CA VAL A 182 -9.94 -6.91 -4.54
C VAL A 182 -8.88 -6.11 -3.79
N TYR A 183 -8.96 -4.77 -3.80
CA TYR A 183 -8.04 -3.94 -3.04
C TYR A 183 -8.14 -4.17 -1.54
N MET A 184 -9.35 -4.40 -0.99
CA MET A 184 -9.54 -4.74 0.41
C MET A 184 -8.82 -6.04 0.80
N CYS A 185 -8.82 -7.05 -0.08
CA CYS A 185 -8.06 -8.28 0.15
C CYS A 185 -6.53 -8.04 0.14
N LEU A 186 -6.05 -7.17 -0.73
CA LEU A 186 -4.63 -6.97 -0.98
C LEU A 186 -3.97 -5.95 -0.03
N TRP A 187 -4.75 -5.03 0.55
CA TRP A 187 -4.24 -3.86 1.28
C TRP A 187 -3.29 -4.21 2.43
N PHE A 188 -3.69 -5.17 3.27
CA PHE A 188 -2.89 -5.63 4.40
C PHE A 188 -2.27 -7.02 4.17
N ALA A 189 -2.37 -7.59 2.98
CA ALA A 189 -1.81 -8.93 2.73
C ALA A 189 -0.29 -8.96 2.92
N ALA A 190 0.41 -7.94 2.40
CA ALA A 190 1.88 -7.87 2.54
C ALA A 190 2.33 -7.70 4.01
N PRO A 191 1.82 -6.74 4.82
CA PRO A 191 2.21 -6.62 6.21
C PRO A 191 1.85 -7.87 7.03
N LEU A 192 0.69 -8.48 6.84
CA LEU A 192 0.30 -9.72 7.53
C LEU A 192 1.28 -10.88 7.26
N ILE A 193 1.75 -11.02 6.02
CA ILE A 193 2.75 -12.04 5.66
C ILE A 193 4.11 -11.70 6.27
N VAL A 194 4.53 -10.44 6.20
CA VAL A 194 5.88 -10.02 6.59
C VAL A 194 6.07 -10.05 8.11
N PHE A 195 5.02 -9.67 8.87
CA PHE A 195 5.12 -9.56 10.33
C PHE A 195 4.62 -10.81 11.05
N GLU A 196 3.57 -11.46 10.54
CA GLU A 196 2.89 -12.57 11.21
C GLU A 196 3.15 -13.94 10.55
N ASP A 197 3.88 -13.97 9.45
CA ASP A 197 4.21 -15.19 8.67
C ASP A 197 2.99 -16.06 8.29
N VAL A 198 1.80 -15.47 8.23
CA VAL A 198 0.57 -16.19 7.84
C VAL A 198 0.63 -16.64 6.37
N ASP A 199 -0.20 -17.63 6.03
CA ASP A 199 -0.35 -18.03 4.63
C ASP A 199 -1.14 -17.00 3.81
N VAL A 200 -0.97 -17.04 2.49
CA VAL A 200 -1.56 -16.06 1.56
C VAL A 200 -3.09 -16.02 1.67
N GLY A 201 -3.73 -17.18 1.77
CA GLY A 201 -5.19 -17.25 1.87
C GLY A 201 -5.72 -16.61 3.15
N THR A 202 -5.05 -16.84 4.29
CA THR A 202 -5.35 -16.20 5.57
C THR A 202 -5.09 -14.70 5.50
N ALA A 203 -3.95 -14.27 4.95
CA ALA A 203 -3.63 -12.86 4.79
C ALA A 203 -4.71 -12.09 3.99
N LEU A 204 -5.16 -12.66 2.86
CA LEU A 204 -6.21 -12.04 2.02
C LEU A 204 -7.55 -11.95 2.77
N LYS A 205 -7.95 -13.01 3.49
CA LYS A 205 -9.20 -13.04 4.26
C LYS A 205 -9.17 -12.06 5.43
N SER A 206 -8.10 -12.05 6.21
CA SER A 206 -7.91 -11.13 7.34
C SER A 206 -7.87 -9.68 6.88
N SER A 207 -7.17 -9.39 5.77
CA SER A 207 -7.15 -8.05 5.16
C SER A 207 -8.55 -7.59 4.76
N PHE A 208 -9.32 -8.45 4.09
CA PHE A 208 -10.69 -8.14 3.69
C PHE A 208 -11.60 -7.88 4.89
N ALA A 209 -11.56 -8.76 5.91
CA ALA A 209 -12.35 -8.60 7.13
C ALA A 209 -12.01 -7.32 7.88
N ALA A 210 -10.72 -7.00 8.02
CA ALA A 210 -10.23 -5.78 8.64
C ALA A 210 -10.68 -4.52 7.88
N CYS A 211 -10.59 -4.51 6.55
CA CYS A 211 -11.06 -3.40 5.73
C CYS A 211 -12.58 -3.21 5.84
N LEU A 212 -13.37 -4.30 5.86
CA LEU A 212 -14.83 -4.23 6.04
C LEU A 212 -15.22 -3.63 7.39
N LYS A 213 -14.52 -4.00 8.48
CA LYS A 213 -14.75 -3.43 9.81
C LYS A 213 -14.41 -1.93 9.87
N ASN A 214 -13.54 -1.44 8.98
CA ASN A 214 -12.94 -0.11 9.02
C ASN A 214 -13.26 0.74 7.77
N ILE A 215 -14.40 0.53 7.12
CA ILE A 215 -14.80 1.31 5.92
C ILE A 215 -14.77 2.82 6.21
N VAL A 216 -15.30 3.26 7.35
CA VAL A 216 -15.36 4.69 7.67
C VAL A 216 -13.98 5.31 7.91
N PRO A 217 -13.08 4.73 8.72
CA PRO A 217 -11.68 5.18 8.79
C PRO A 217 -11.00 5.24 7.42
N PHE A 218 -11.18 4.23 6.56
CA PHE A 218 -10.62 4.24 5.20
C PHE A 218 -11.21 5.35 4.32
N LEU A 219 -12.50 5.65 4.44
CA LEU A 219 -13.11 6.79 3.73
C LEU A 219 -12.49 8.12 4.20
N VAL A 220 -12.31 8.30 5.51
CA VAL A 220 -11.63 9.50 6.06
C VAL A 220 -10.21 9.58 5.52
N TRP A 221 -9.43 8.48 5.59
CA TRP A 221 -8.08 8.41 5.03
C TRP A 221 -8.08 8.78 3.53
N GLY A 222 -8.99 8.19 2.74
CA GLY A 222 -9.08 8.44 1.30
C GLY A 222 -9.44 9.88 0.97
N VAL A 223 -10.40 10.50 1.68
CA VAL A 223 -10.77 11.91 1.50
C VAL A 223 -9.59 12.81 1.85
N MET A 224 -8.91 12.56 2.98
CA MET A 224 -7.76 13.37 3.38
C MET A 224 -6.58 13.19 2.41
N ALA A 225 -6.31 11.97 1.96
CA ALA A 225 -5.30 11.69 0.94
C ALA A 225 -5.60 12.42 -0.39
N LEU A 226 -6.88 12.45 -0.80
CA LEU A 226 -7.33 13.19 -1.98
C LEU A 226 -7.10 14.69 -1.83
N LEU A 227 -7.54 15.29 -0.71
CA LEU A 227 -7.36 16.72 -0.45
C LEU A 227 -5.88 17.10 -0.41
N LEU A 228 -5.06 16.33 0.30
CA LEU A 228 -3.61 16.52 0.33
C LEU A 228 -2.99 16.31 -1.05
N GLY A 229 -3.49 15.35 -1.84
CA GLY A 229 -3.05 15.10 -3.21
C GLY A 229 -3.32 16.30 -4.13
N ILE A 230 -4.50 16.92 -4.01
CA ILE A 230 -4.83 18.15 -4.76
C ILE A 230 -3.88 19.29 -4.34
N LEU A 231 -3.65 19.47 -3.05
CA LEU A 231 -2.69 20.47 -2.54
C LEU A 231 -1.26 20.20 -3.04
N ALA A 232 -0.86 18.93 -3.10
CA ALA A 232 0.46 18.51 -3.59
C ALA A 232 0.68 18.80 -5.08
N MET A 233 -0.38 19.00 -5.87
CA MET A 233 -0.30 19.38 -7.28
C MET A 233 0.04 20.86 -7.47
N ILE A 234 -0.29 21.73 -6.51
CA ILE A 234 -0.09 23.19 -6.61
C ILE A 234 1.37 23.56 -6.93
N PRO A 235 2.39 23.02 -6.23
CA PRO A 235 3.79 23.28 -6.54
C PRO A 235 4.28 22.39 -7.69
N ILE A 236 3.58 22.35 -8.84
CA ILE A 236 3.97 21.58 -10.04
C ILE A 236 4.24 20.10 -9.69
N MET A 237 3.32 19.50 -8.94
CA MET A 237 3.40 18.11 -8.46
C MET A 237 4.59 17.79 -7.51
N LEU A 238 5.44 18.77 -7.15
CA LEU A 238 6.55 18.54 -6.22
C LEU A 238 6.09 18.09 -4.82
N GLY A 239 4.86 18.46 -4.42
CA GLY A 239 4.26 17.99 -3.17
C GLY A 239 4.12 16.47 -3.09
N TRP A 240 4.02 15.77 -4.22
CA TRP A 240 3.96 14.31 -4.26
C TRP A 240 5.25 13.63 -3.84
N LEU A 241 6.41 14.29 -3.95
CA LEU A 241 7.68 13.78 -3.43
C LEU A 241 7.64 13.60 -1.91
N LEU A 242 6.83 14.40 -1.24
CA LEU A 242 6.66 14.33 0.21
C LEU A 242 5.43 13.51 0.58
N LEU A 243 4.31 13.74 -0.08
CA LEU A 243 3.03 13.08 0.21
C LEU A 243 3.08 11.58 -0.11
N GLY A 244 3.73 11.19 -1.21
CA GLY A 244 3.82 9.78 -1.60
C GLY A 244 4.44 8.89 -0.53
N PRO A 245 5.63 9.20 0.01
CA PRO A 245 6.19 8.51 1.16
C PRO A 245 5.26 8.46 2.37
N VAL A 246 4.62 9.59 2.71
CA VAL A 246 3.68 9.65 3.85
C VAL A 246 2.52 8.69 3.66
N LEU A 247 1.89 8.66 2.48
CA LEU A 247 0.79 7.74 2.19
C LEU A 247 1.25 6.28 2.19
N MET A 248 2.47 5.98 1.76
CA MET A 248 3.05 4.64 1.84
C MET A 248 3.26 4.19 3.28
N VAL A 249 3.83 5.07 4.11
CA VAL A 249 4.06 4.80 5.53
C VAL A 249 2.73 4.72 6.29
N SER A 250 1.69 5.46 5.87
CA SER A 250 0.37 5.40 6.50
C SER A 250 -0.30 4.02 6.39
N ALA A 251 0.08 3.20 5.41
CA ALA A 251 -0.35 1.80 5.36
C ALA A 251 0.25 0.98 6.52
N TYR A 252 1.48 1.27 6.96
CA TYR A 252 2.09 0.66 8.14
C TYR A 252 1.42 1.12 9.44
N THR A 253 1.20 2.42 9.62
CA THR A 253 0.55 2.94 10.83
C THR A 253 -0.89 2.46 10.95
N GLY A 254 -1.63 2.40 9.82
CA GLY A 254 -2.96 1.80 9.78
C GLY A 254 -2.97 0.30 10.09
N TYR A 255 -1.98 -0.44 9.61
CA TYR A 255 -1.80 -1.86 9.94
C TYR A 255 -1.59 -2.03 11.45
N ARG A 256 -0.70 -1.26 12.07
CA ARG A 256 -0.42 -1.32 13.51
C ARG A 256 -1.66 -0.98 14.35
N ASP A 257 -2.42 0.03 13.95
CA ASP A 257 -3.63 0.46 14.67
C ASP A 257 -4.76 -0.58 14.60
N ILE A 258 -4.90 -1.27 13.47
CA ILE A 258 -6.01 -2.22 13.24
C ILE A 258 -5.69 -3.62 13.80
N PHE A 259 -4.44 -4.07 13.68
CA PHE A 259 -4.08 -5.46 14.00
C PHE A 259 -3.40 -5.64 15.36
N TYR A 260 -3.20 -4.56 16.12
CA TYR A 260 -2.63 -4.66 17.47
C TYR A 260 -3.44 -3.84 18.47
N GLU A 261 -3.47 -4.31 19.71
CA GLU A 261 -3.96 -3.51 20.82
C GLU A 261 -2.91 -2.46 21.19
N THR A 262 -3.33 -1.18 21.21
CA THR A 262 -2.49 -0.04 21.61
C THR A 262 -2.91 0.43 22.99
#